data_cd2d0f9c3640ee88d5a9606d1868c080
#
_entry.id   cd2d0f9c3640ee88d5a9606d1868c080
#
_cell.length_a   1.000
_cell.length_b   1.000
_cell.length_c   1.000
_cell.angle_alpha   90.00
_cell.angle_beta   90.00
_cell.angle_gamma   90.00
#
_symmetry.space_group_name_H-M   'P 1'
#
loop_
_entity.id
_entity.type
_entity.pdbx_description
1 polymer ?
#
loop_
_entity_poly.entity_id
_entity_poly.type
_entity_poly.pdbx_seq_one_letter_code
_entity_poly.pdbx_strand_id
1 'polypeptide(L)'
;MSNISIKIKGFDSQEFPKGITPLQIMNDIKGVPKDTIICKVDGQLTDLSSNLNKNCELQFMDAKSKDGHSVLLHSTAHLMAQAVKRLFPKTKVTIGPFLENRFYYDFDVNSPFTEDDLLEIENEMMKISEENLEISHQEKSRNEALAFFEKIDESYKVEIINDLDKDEILKVYSQGEFTDLCRGPHVHSTGQIKHFKILSSSAAYWRGDEKNQTLQRVYGTSFQNSKDLKKYLQMLEEQKKRDHRKLGKELDLFFFDDEVGPGLPLWTPSGTVLIDELEALAKEKETANGYLRVRTPHLTKGDLFSKSGHLDHYMSSMFSPMDVDGIDYYMKPMNCPYHHKIFANTPKSYRDLPYRISEYGTCYRYEKSGELFGLMRVRSMQMNDGHIYCTAEQFKEEFINVCNLYMEYFKIFGIEKYEMRLSLHDPEGLGDKFIDNPTLWKKTEEDVRNALKGANLKFVESVGDAAFYGPKIDVQVWSSIGREFTLATNQVDFAIPERFDLTYTCLLYTSPSPRDS
;
A
#
# COMPACT_ATOMS: atom_id res chain seq x y z
N MET A 1 -20.13 -38.77 -28.58
CA MET A 1 -19.33 -37.89 -27.69
C MET A 1 -20.32 -37.35 -26.68
N SER A 2 -20.01 -37.33 -25.41
CA SER A 2 -20.88 -36.75 -24.38
C SER A 2 -20.86 -35.22 -24.48
N ASN A 3 -22.02 -34.58 -24.45
CA ASN A 3 -22.14 -33.14 -24.41
C ASN A 3 -22.08 -32.61 -22.96
N ILE A 4 -21.70 -31.36 -22.83
CA ILE A 4 -21.72 -30.59 -21.60
C ILE A 4 -22.55 -29.33 -21.81
N SER A 5 -23.27 -28.90 -20.79
CA SER A 5 -24.09 -27.69 -20.79
C SER A 5 -23.26 -26.51 -20.26
N ILE A 6 -23.12 -25.45 -21.05
CA ILE A 6 -22.35 -24.27 -20.68
C ILE A 6 -23.27 -23.05 -20.65
N LYS A 7 -23.34 -22.39 -19.49
CA LYS A 7 -24.05 -21.15 -19.29
C LYS A 7 -23.09 -19.97 -19.50
N ILE A 8 -23.22 -19.34 -20.66
CA ILE A 8 -22.36 -18.19 -20.96
C ILE A 8 -23.02 -16.92 -20.44
N LYS A 9 -22.30 -16.10 -19.69
CA LYS A 9 -22.81 -14.85 -19.14
C LYS A 9 -23.26 -13.90 -20.25
N GLY A 10 -24.55 -13.54 -20.23
CA GLY A 10 -25.18 -12.70 -21.26
C GLY A 10 -25.78 -13.48 -22.43
N PHE A 11 -25.77 -14.81 -22.40
CA PHE A 11 -26.36 -15.71 -23.41
C PHE A 11 -27.15 -16.83 -22.75
N ASP A 12 -28.02 -17.48 -23.53
CA ASP A 12 -28.70 -18.71 -23.08
C ASP A 12 -27.72 -19.87 -22.92
N SER A 13 -28.09 -20.84 -22.06
CA SER A 13 -27.31 -22.06 -21.89
C SER A 13 -27.29 -22.89 -23.18
N GLN A 14 -26.13 -23.38 -23.57
CA GLN A 14 -25.94 -24.14 -24.82
C GLN A 14 -25.16 -25.44 -24.56
N GLU A 15 -25.42 -26.43 -25.43
CA GLU A 15 -24.73 -27.73 -25.38
C GLU A 15 -23.52 -27.75 -26.29
N PHE A 16 -22.38 -28.21 -25.75
CA PHE A 16 -21.12 -28.31 -26.48
C PHE A 16 -20.50 -29.69 -26.30
N PRO A 17 -19.68 -30.18 -27.23
CA PRO A 17 -18.90 -31.40 -27.02
C PRO A 17 -17.97 -31.26 -25.81
N LYS A 18 -17.86 -32.32 -25.01
CA LYS A 18 -16.88 -32.40 -23.94
C LYS A 18 -15.46 -32.23 -24.48
N GLY A 19 -14.65 -31.39 -23.85
CA GLY A 19 -13.29 -31.05 -24.29
C GLY A 19 -13.22 -29.79 -25.15
N ILE A 20 -14.34 -29.13 -25.43
CA ILE A 20 -14.33 -27.83 -26.13
C ILE A 20 -13.55 -26.79 -25.30
N THR A 21 -12.90 -25.86 -25.98
CA THR A 21 -12.18 -24.76 -25.31
C THR A 21 -13.02 -23.46 -25.34
N PRO A 22 -12.86 -22.56 -24.37
CA PRO A 22 -13.45 -21.23 -24.42
C PRO A 22 -13.11 -20.45 -25.70
N LEU A 23 -11.91 -20.64 -26.24
CA LEU A 23 -11.48 -20.02 -27.51
C LEU A 23 -12.33 -20.50 -28.70
N GLN A 24 -12.65 -21.79 -28.78
CA GLN A 24 -13.54 -22.33 -29.81
C GLN A 24 -14.96 -21.78 -29.64
N ILE A 25 -15.47 -21.76 -28.43
CA ILE A 25 -16.80 -21.20 -28.12
C ILE A 25 -16.85 -19.72 -28.52
N MET A 26 -15.81 -18.95 -28.24
CA MET A 26 -15.73 -17.53 -28.61
C MET A 26 -15.80 -17.32 -30.13
N ASN A 27 -15.19 -18.22 -30.91
CA ASN A 27 -15.19 -18.15 -32.37
C ASN A 27 -16.54 -18.58 -32.98
N ASP A 28 -17.26 -19.48 -32.33
CA ASP A 28 -18.52 -20.04 -32.82
C ASP A 28 -19.74 -19.17 -32.47
N ILE A 29 -19.69 -18.43 -31.35
CA ILE A 29 -20.81 -17.63 -30.89
C ILE A 29 -20.70 -16.17 -31.34
N LYS A 30 -21.69 -15.73 -32.11
CA LYS A 30 -21.81 -14.32 -32.50
C LYS A 30 -22.17 -13.47 -31.27
N GLY A 31 -21.40 -12.38 -31.03
CA GLY A 31 -21.67 -11.44 -29.95
C GLY A 31 -20.71 -11.50 -28.79
N VAL A 32 -19.82 -12.50 -28.72
CA VAL A 32 -18.68 -12.46 -27.80
C VAL A 32 -17.70 -11.40 -28.28
N PRO A 33 -17.21 -10.48 -27.41
CA PRO A 33 -16.27 -9.44 -27.80
C PRO A 33 -14.97 -10.02 -28.37
N LYS A 34 -14.52 -9.55 -29.52
CA LYS A 34 -13.29 -10.01 -30.18
C LYS A 34 -12.00 -9.64 -29.42
N ASP A 35 -12.09 -8.66 -28.54
CA ASP A 35 -11.01 -8.20 -27.67
C ASP A 35 -10.94 -8.98 -26.33
N THR A 36 -11.67 -10.08 -26.24
CA THR A 36 -11.56 -11.04 -25.14
C THR A 36 -10.16 -11.64 -25.07
N ILE A 37 -9.56 -11.63 -23.91
CA ILE A 37 -8.21 -12.17 -23.68
C ILE A 37 -8.17 -13.32 -22.67
N ILE A 38 -9.20 -13.45 -21.84
CA ILE A 38 -9.29 -14.45 -20.76
C ILE A 38 -10.75 -14.78 -20.46
N CYS A 39 -11.01 -15.84 -19.71
CA CYS A 39 -12.33 -16.17 -19.22
C CYS A 39 -12.33 -16.55 -17.73
N LYS A 40 -13.54 -16.55 -17.13
CA LYS A 40 -13.79 -17.24 -15.86
C LYS A 40 -14.67 -18.45 -16.11
N VAL A 41 -14.27 -19.57 -15.52
CA VAL A 41 -15.05 -20.82 -15.48
C VAL A 41 -15.44 -21.05 -14.03
N ASP A 42 -16.74 -21.06 -13.75
CA ASP A 42 -17.28 -21.17 -12.37
C ASP A 42 -16.64 -20.14 -11.40
N GLY A 43 -16.38 -18.91 -11.90
CA GLY A 43 -15.77 -17.82 -11.14
C GLY A 43 -14.24 -17.82 -11.08
N GLN A 44 -13.56 -18.89 -11.52
CA GLN A 44 -12.08 -18.98 -11.53
C GLN A 44 -11.50 -18.54 -12.89
N LEU A 45 -10.46 -17.70 -12.84
CA LEU A 45 -9.73 -17.28 -14.04
C LEU A 45 -9.09 -18.48 -14.73
N THR A 46 -9.32 -18.60 -16.03
CA THR A 46 -8.96 -19.78 -16.82
C THR A 46 -8.49 -19.35 -18.21
N ASP A 47 -7.45 -20.00 -18.72
CA ASP A 47 -6.93 -19.79 -20.09
C ASP A 47 -8.01 -20.10 -21.13
N LEU A 48 -8.07 -19.30 -22.20
CA LEU A 48 -9.00 -19.56 -23.32
C LEU A 48 -8.74 -20.90 -24.03
N SER A 49 -7.53 -21.44 -23.91
CA SER A 49 -7.12 -22.73 -24.47
C SER A 49 -7.42 -23.94 -23.60
N SER A 50 -7.94 -23.75 -22.38
CA SER A 50 -8.24 -24.85 -21.44
C SER A 50 -9.44 -25.68 -21.88
N ASN A 51 -9.37 -27.01 -21.73
CA ASN A 51 -10.46 -27.92 -22.08
C ASN A 51 -11.57 -27.90 -21.03
N LEU A 52 -12.82 -27.70 -21.45
CA LEU A 52 -14.01 -27.77 -20.62
C LEU A 52 -14.56 -29.21 -20.62
N ASN A 53 -14.58 -29.84 -19.46
CA ASN A 53 -14.92 -31.27 -19.33
C ASN A 53 -16.18 -31.54 -18.50
N LYS A 54 -16.83 -30.51 -17.96
CA LYS A 54 -18.04 -30.56 -17.12
C LYS A 54 -18.95 -29.38 -17.41
N ASN A 55 -20.21 -29.48 -17.00
CA ASN A 55 -21.12 -28.34 -17.02
C ASN A 55 -20.53 -27.20 -16.20
N CYS A 56 -20.60 -25.96 -16.73
CA CYS A 56 -19.99 -24.80 -16.07
C CYS A 56 -20.66 -23.49 -16.49
N GLU A 57 -20.36 -22.43 -15.71
CA GLU A 57 -20.66 -21.05 -16.07
C GLU A 57 -19.40 -20.40 -16.66
N LEU A 58 -19.54 -19.79 -17.85
CA LEU A 58 -18.44 -19.17 -18.59
C LEU A 58 -18.66 -17.67 -18.71
N GLN A 59 -17.66 -16.87 -18.34
CA GLN A 59 -17.64 -15.42 -18.51
C GLN A 59 -16.39 -15.00 -19.25
N PHE A 60 -16.58 -14.41 -20.44
CA PHE A 60 -15.48 -13.81 -21.20
C PHE A 60 -15.11 -12.43 -20.67
N MET A 61 -13.83 -12.08 -20.70
CA MET A 61 -13.29 -10.84 -20.17
C MET A 61 -12.23 -10.24 -21.10
N ASP A 62 -12.28 -8.93 -21.23
CA ASP A 62 -11.28 -8.12 -21.91
C ASP A 62 -10.22 -7.56 -20.96
N ALA A 63 -9.19 -6.90 -21.48
CA ALA A 63 -8.14 -6.29 -20.69
C ALA A 63 -8.55 -4.95 -20.03
N LYS A 64 -9.79 -4.48 -20.15
CA LYS A 64 -10.30 -3.32 -19.40
C LYS A 64 -10.77 -3.73 -18.01
N SER A 65 -11.18 -4.99 -17.85
CA SER A 65 -11.50 -5.53 -16.55
C SER A 65 -10.23 -5.66 -15.70
N LYS A 66 -10.35 -5.52 -14.38
CA LYS A 66 -9.21 -5.63 -13.46
C LYS A 66 -8.46 -6.96 -13.64
N ASP A 67 -9.20 -8.06 -13.71
CA ASP A 67 -8.61 -9.41 -13.86
C ASP A 67 -7.96 -9.57 -15.24
N GLY A 68 -8.62 -9.12 -16.33
CA GLY A 68 -8.05 -9.19 -17.67
C GLY A 68 -6.79 -8.33 -17.80
N HIS A 69 -6.78 -7.13 -17.21
CA HIS A 69 -5.57 -6.28 -17.21
C HIS A 69 -4.40 -6.95 -16.48
N SER A 70 -4.67 -7.60 -15.34
CA SER A 70 -3.65 -8.36 -14.61
C SER A 70 -3.05 -9.50 -15.44
N VAL A 71 -3.90 -10.23 -16.18
CA VAL A 71 -3.45 -11.30 -17.10
C VAL A 71 -2.64 -10.75 -18.27
N LEU A 72 -3.04 -9.60 -18.83
CA LEU A 72 -2.27 -8.94 -19.88
C LEU A 72 -0.87 -8.53 -19.40
N LEU A 73 -0.79 -7.89 -18.22
CA LEU A 73 0.49 -7.51 -17.60
C LEU A 73 1.39 -8.71 -17.35
N HIS A 74 0.84 -9.79 -16.77
CA HIS A 74 1.56 -11.02 -16.49
C HIS A 74 2.08 -11.67 -17.79
N SER A 75 1.24 -11.76 -18.82
CA SER A 75 1.66 -12.29 -20.13
C SER A 75 2.71 -11.41 -20.80
N THR A 76 2.66 -10.10 -20.60
CA THR A 76 3.69 -9.18 -21.10
C THR A 76 5.02 -9.36 -20.39
N ALA A 77 5.01 -9.73 -19.08
CA ALA A 77 6.24 -10.08 -18.36
C ALA A 77 6.93 -11.30 -18.99
N HIS A 78 6.17 -12.34 -19.40
CA HIS A 78 6.70 -13.51 -20.11
C HIS A 78 7.19 -13.16 -21.53
N LEU A 79 6.50 -12.26 -22.23
CA LEU A 79 6.95 -11.73 -23.52
C LEU A 79 8.32 -11.04 -23.38
N MET A 80 8.51 -10.24 -22.34
CA MET A 80 9.78 -9.59 -22.03
C MET A 80 10.86 -10.63 -21.70
N ALA A 81 10.55 -11.65 -20.90
CA ALA A 81 11.49 -12.69 -20.56
C ALA A 81 11.97 -13.47 -21.81
N GLN A 82 11.07 -13.76 -22.75
CA GLN A 82 11.42 -14.37 -24.04
C GLN A 82 12.35 -13.46 -24.86
N ALA A 83 12.05 -12.17 -24.95
CA ALA A 83 12.89 -11.21 -25.66
C ALA A 83 14.29 -11.12 -25.06
N VAL A 84 14.39 -11.08 -23.73
CA VAL A 84 15.68 -11.10 -23.02
C VAL A 84 16.44 -12.39 -23.30
N LYS A 85 15.81 -13.56 -23.29
CA LYS A 85 16.45 -14.84 -23.58
C LYS A 85 16.93 -14.93 -25.03
N ARG A 86 16.22 -14.31 -26.00
CA ARG A 86 16.67 -14.23 -27.40
C ARG A 86 17.92 -13.39 -27.57
N LEU A 87 17.94 -12.20 -26.96
CA LEU A 87 19.05 -11.26 -27.08
C LEU A 87 20.24 -11.64 -26.18
N PHE A 88 19.96 -12.16 -25.00
CA PHE A 88 20.94 -12.51 -23.97
C PHE A 88 20.76 -13.97 -23.51
N PRO A 89 21.13 -14.97 -24.30
CA PRO A 89 20.82 -16.39 -24.02
C PRO A 89 21.39 -16.96 -22.71
N LYS A 90 22.44 -16.33 -22.16
CA LYS A 90 23.06 -16.74 -20.89
C LYS A 90 22.36 -16.21 -19.66
N THR A 91 21.44 -15.24 -19.82
CA THR A 91 20.66 -14.67 -18.73
C THR A 91 19.73 -15.73 -18.14
N LYS A 92 19.68 -15.84 -16.81
CA LYS A 92 18.74 -16.71 -16.12
C LYS A 92 17.49 -15.93 -15.73
N VAL A 93 16.34 -16.56 -15.85
CA VAL A 93 15.05 -15.97 -15.52
C VAL A 93 14.60 -16.42 -14.14
N THR A 94 14.00 -15.48 -13.36
CA THR A 94 13.55 -15.79 -12.01
C THR A 94 12.02 -15.74 -11.89
N ILE A 95 11.44 -14.61 -11.52
CA ILE A 95 10.01 -14.41 -11.37
C ILE A 95 9.56 -13.10 -12.05
N GLY A 96 8.35 -13.11 -12.61
CA GLY A 96 7.76 -11.97 -13.31
C GLY A 96 6.34 -11.62 -12.83
N PRO A 97 6.16 -11.12 -11.59
CA PRO A 97 4.85 -10.72 -11.11
C PRO A 97 4.36 -9.42 -11.74
N PHE A 98 3.07 -9.19 -11.62
CA PHE A 98 2.44 -7.92 -11.99
C PHE A 98 2.08 -7.10 -10.75
N LEU A 99 2.00 -5.79 -10.93
CA LEU A 99 1.50 -4.79 -10.01
C LEU A 99 0.25 -4.14 -10.64
N GLU A 100 -0.37 -3.15 -9.99
CA GLU A 100 -1.64 -2.58 -10.46
C GLU A 100 -1.67 -2.20 -11.96
N ASN A 101 -0.64 -1.47 -12.44
CA ASN A 101 -0.54 -1.04 -13.86
C ASN A 101 0.86 -1.31 -14.43
N ARG A 102 1.62 -2.18 -13.80
CA ARG A 102 3.00 -2.51 -14.17
C ARG A 102 3.22 -3.99 -14.01
N PHE A 103 4.24 -4.47 -14.67
CA PHE A 103 4.86 -5.75 -14.39
C PHE A 103 6.36 -5.56 -14.21
N TYR A 104 7.03 -6.52 -13.66
CA TYR A 104 8.48 -6.61 -13.71
C TYR A 104 8.91 -8.06 -13.91
N TYR A 105 10.16 -8.21 -14.28
CA TYR A 105 10.81 -9.50 -14.29
C TYR A 105 12.24 -9.34 -13.79
N ASP A 106 12.68 -10.29 -12.96
CA ASP A 106 14.02 -10.30 -12.38
C ASP A 106 14.92 -11.24 -13.21
N PHE A 107 16.08 -10.74 -13.58
CA PHE A 107 17.06 -11.42 -14.40
C PHE A 107 18.39 -11.53 -13.69
N ASP A 108 19.02 -12.71 -13.72
CA ASP A 108 20.43 -12.86 -13.35
C ASP A 108 21.27 -12.63 -14.60
N VAL A 109 22.00 -11.53 -14.60
CA VAL A 109 22.77 -11.02 -15.74
C VAL A 109 24.24 -10.83 -15.36
N ASN A 110 25.14 -11.05 -16.32
CA ASN A 110 26.56 -10.80 -16.09
C ASN A 110 26.92 -9.30 -15.99
N SER A 111 26.16 -8.46 -16.66
CA SER A 111 26.33 -7.00 -16.66
C SER A 111 24.93 -6.34 -16.67
N PRO A 112 24.74 -5.24 -15.92
CA PRO A 112 23.47 -4.51 -15.93
C PRO A 112 23.06 -4.09 -17.33
N PHE A 113 21.76 -4.19 -17.65
CA PHE A 113 21.21 -3.68 -18.90
C PHE A 113 21.38 -2.16 -18.99
N THR A 114 21.88 -1.68 -20.13
CA THR A 114 21.96 -0.28 -20.48
C THR A 114 20.60 0.23 -21.00
N GLU A 115 20.44 1.53 -21.22
CA GLU A 115 19.25 2.10 -21.85
C GLU A 115 19.06 1.57 -23.29
N ASP A 116 20.16 1.38 -24.03
CA ASP A 116 20.14 0.80 -25.37
C ASP A 116 19.68 -0.66 -25.35
N ASP A 117 20.16 -1.46 -24.39
CA ASP A 117 19.68 -2.84 -24.22
C ASP A 117 18.17 -2.87 -23.94
N LEU A 118 17.65 -1.97 -23.12
CA LEU A 118 16.21 -1.89 -22.84
C LEU A 118 15.40 -1.56 -24.10
N LEU A 119 15.92 -0.71 -24.98
CA LEU A 119 15.31 -0.40 -26.27
C LEU A 119 15.35 -1.61 -27.21
N GLU A 120 16.46 -2.35 -27.25
CA GLU A 120 16.57 -3.57 -28.05
C GLU A 120 15.62 -4.66 -27.56
N ILE A 121 15.48 -4.83 -26.23
CA ILE A 121 14.52 -5.77 -25.64
C ILE A 121 13.08 -5.38 -26.03
N GLU A 122 12.71 -4.09 -25.96
CA GLU A 122 11.39 -3.64 -26.36
C GLU A 122 11.11 -3.89 -27.85
N ASN A 123 12.09 -3.66 -28.71
CA ASN A 123 11.99 -3.95 -30.14
C ASN A 123 11.84 -5.46 -30.41
N GLU A 124 12.56 -6.30 -29.66
CA GLU A 124 12.41 -7.74 -29.81
C GLU A 124 11.05 -8.23 -29.30
N MET A 125 10.53 -7.65 -28.21
CA MET A 125 9.16 -7.91 -27.75
C MET A 125 8.12 -7.59 -28.84
N MET A 126 8.31 -6.50 -29.60
CA MET A 126 7.41 -6.16 -30.72
C MET A 126 7.44 -7.23 -31.81
N LYS A 127 8.62 -7.72 -32.20
CA LYS A 127 8.77 -8.80 -33.19
C LYS A 127 8.06 -10.07 -32.72
N ILE A 128 8.27 -10.50 -31.46
CA ILE A 128 7.62 -11.69 -30.89
C ILE A 128 6.09 -11.51 -30.86
N SER A 129 5.60 -10.30 -30.57
CA SER A 129 4.17 -10.00 -30.65
C SER A 129 3.63 -10.15 -32.08
N GLU A 130 4.37 -9.69 -33.08
CA GLU A 130 4.01 -9.83 -34.50
C GLU A 130 4.06 -11.28 -35.00
N GLU A 131 4.94 -12.11 -34.44
CA GLU A 131 5.00 -13.56 -34.71
C GLU A 131 3.70 -14.27 -34.31
N ASN A 132 2.92 -13.71 -33.39
CA ASN A 132 1.64 -14.23 -32.91
C ASN A 132 1.72 -15.69 -32.44
N LEU A 133 2.72 -16.00 -31.62
CA LEU A 133 2.96 -17.33 -31.10
C LEU A 133 1.84 -17.76 -30.15
N GLU A 134 1.37 -18.99 -30.28
CA GLU A 134 0.42 -19.58 -29.34
C GLU A 134 1.04 -19.73 -27.94
N ILE A 135 0.28 -19.38 -26.90
CA ILE A 135 0.66 -19.57 -25.50
C ILE A 135 -0.16 -20.75 -24.97
N SER A 136 0.54 -21.82 -24.63
CA SER A 136 -0.06 -23.04 -24.11
C SER A 136 0.60 -23.48 -22.81
N HIS A 137 -0.08 -24.30 -22.04
CA HIS A 137 0.49 -24.85 -20.80
C HIS A 137 0.35 -26.37 -20.74
N GLN A 138 1.24 -26.96 -19.98
CA GLN A 138 1.21 -28.38 -19.62
C GLN A 138 1.33 -28.51 -18.12
N GLU A 139 0.56 -29.42 -17.54
CA GLU A 139 0.75 -29.86 -16.18
C GLU A 139 1.86 -30.91 -16.13
N LYS A 140 2.83 -30.70 -15.26
CA LYS A 140 3.99 -31.62 -15.09
C LYS A 140 4.08 -32.04 -13.64
N SER A 141 4.49 -33.28 -13.44
CA SER A 141 4.93 -33.71 -12.12
C SER A 141 6.21 -32.95 -11.72
N ARG A 142 6.48 -32.89 -10.42
CA ARG A 142 7.67 -32.21 -9.88
C ARG A 142 8.94 -32.73 -10.54
N ASN A 143 9.08 -34.06 -10.67
CA ASN A 143 10.29 -34.67 -11.25
C ASN A 143 10.47 -34.33 -12.73
N GLU A 144 9.38 -34.28 -13.50
CA GLU A 144 9.43 -33.87 -14.92
C GLU A 144 9.78 -32.38 -15.06
N ALA A 145 9.24 -31.53 -14.19
CA ALA A 145 9.53 -30.10 -14.19
C ALA A 145 11.01 -29.85 -13.78
N LEU A 146 11.49 -30.48 -12.72
CA LEU A 146 12.90 -30.38 -12.31
C LEU A 146 13.84 -30.81 -13.44
N ALA A 147 13.65 -32.01 -14.01
CA ALA A 147 14.47 -32.51 -15.10
C ALA A 147 14.44 -31.58 -16.33
N PHE A 148 13.30 -30.94 -16.60
CA PHE A 148 13.18 -30.01 -17.71
C PHE A 148 13.99 -28.73 -17.45
N PHE A 149 13.82 -28.07 -16.29
CA PHE A 149 14.50 -26.80 -15.98
C PHE A 149 16.01 -27.00 -15.71
N GLU A 150 16.43 -28.14 -15.17
CA GLU A 150 17.86 -28.52 -15.09
C GLU A 150 18.49 -28.65 -16.49
N LYS A 151 17.77 -29.28 -17.43
CA LYS A 151 18.26 -29.48 -18.82
C LYS A 151 18.46 -28.16 -19.55
N ILE A 152 17.64 -27.13 -19.30
CA ILE A 152 17.75 -25.81 -19.92
C ILE A 152 18.56 -24.82 -19.08
N ASP A 153 19.22 -25.30 -18.00
CA ASP A 153 20.06 -24.49 -17.08
C ASP A 153 19.35 -23.33 -16.40
N GLU A 154 18.05 -23.47 -16.05
CA GLU A 154 17.27 -22.46 -15.31
C GLU A 154 17.27 -22.77 -13.79
N SER A 155 18.41 -22.52 -13.15
CA SER A 155 18.66 -22.84 -11.73
C SER A 155 17.67 -22.23 -10.75
N TYR A 156 17.21 -21.01 -10.99
CA TYR A 156 16.20 -20.34 -10.13
C TYR A 156 14.85 -21.05 -10.19
N LYS A 157 14.45 -21.58 -11.34
CA LYS A 157 13.21 -22.38 -11.47
C LYS A 157 13.32 -23.69 -10.70
N VAL A 158 14.49 -24.33 -10.73
CA VAL A 158 14.77 -25.53 -9.93
C VAL A 158 14.66 -25.22 -8.43
N GLU A 159 15.24 -24.11 -7.97
CA GLU A 159 15.13 -23.66 -6.58
C GLU A 159 13.68 -23.38 -6.17
N ILE A 160 12.92 -22.65 -7.00
CA ILE A 160 11.50 -22.38 -6.75
C ILE A 160 10.71 -23.68 -6.64
N ILE A 161 10.90 -24.62 -7.55
CA ILE A 161 10.19 -25.92 -7.53
C ILE A 161 10.49 -26.68 -6.22
N ASN A 162 11.74 -26.62 -5.74
CA ASN A 162 12.13 -27.33 -4.51
C ASN A 162 11.44 -26.77 -3.27
N ASP A 163 11.05 -25.49 -3.28
CA ASP A 163 10.38 -24.83 -2.15
C ASP A 163 8.85 -24.97 -2.17
N LEU A 164 8.26 -25.34 -3.29
CA LEU A 164 6.82 -25.56 -3.39
C LEU A 164 6.38 -26.83 -2.63
N ASP A 165 5.10 -26.90 -2.25
CA ASP A 165 4.53 -28.08 -1.60
C ASP A 165 4.66 -29.32 -2.49
N LYS A 166 4.95 -30.49 -1.88
CA LYS A 166 5.25 -31.73 -2.61
C LYS A 166 4.12 -32.22 -3.51
N ASP A 167 2.89 -31.91 -3.15
CA ASP A 167 1.68 -32.35 -3.85
C ASP A 167 1.13 -31.30 -4.84
N GLU A 168 1.82 -30.15 -5.01
CA GLU A 168 1.40 -29.10 -5.94
C GLU A 168 1.62 -29.56 -7.39
N ILE A 169 0.56 -29.47 -8.21
CA ILE A 169 0.63 -29.69 -9.67
C ILE A 169 1.27 -28.45 -10.29
N LEU A 170 2.37 -28.68 -11.01
CA LEU A 170 3.15 -27.60 -11.61
C LEU A 170 2.68 -27.34 -13.05
N LYS A 171 2.34 -26.07 -13.34
CA LYS A 171 2.04 -25.63 -14.70
C LYS A 171 3.28 -25.02 -15.33
N VAL A 172 3.56 -25.46 -16.55
CA VAL A 172 4.66 -24.97 -17.37
C VAL A 172 4.07 -24.38 -18.63
N TYR A 173 4.27 -23.08 -18.82
CA TYR A 173 3.77 -22.34 -19.98
C TYR A 173 4.84 -22.21 -21.04
N SER A 174 4.46 -22.40 -22.31
CA SER A 174 5.34 -22.29 -23.47
C SER A 174 4.77 -21.32 -24.50
N GLN A 175 5.66 -20.51 -25.08
CA GLN A 175 5.38 -19.62 -26.22
C GLN A 175 6.58 -19.66 -27.17
N GLY A 176 6.40 -20.33 -28.30
CA GLY A 176 7.51 -20.63 -29.21
C GLY A 176 8.62 -21.43 -28.50
N GLU A 177 9.84 -20.92 -28.55
CA GLU A 177 11.02 -21.52 -27.90
C GLU A 177 11.14 -21.22 -26.41
N PHE A 178 10.39 -20.26 -25.88
CA PHE A 178 10.44 -19.86 -24.47
C PHE A 178 9.48 -20.70 -23.62
N THR A 179 9.97 -21.18 -22.50
CA THR A 179 9.16 -21.96 -21.55
C THR A 179 9.45 -21.50 -20.12
N ASP A 180 8.39 -21.30 -19.34
CA ASP A 180 8.48 -20.83 -17.97
C ASP A 180 7.59 -21.59 -16.99
N LEU A 181 8.02 -21.65 -15.72
CA LEU A 181 7.22 -22.15 -14.60
C LEU A 181 6.27 -21.04 -14.14
N CYS A 182 4.96 -21.28 -14.24
CA CYS A 182 3.98 -20.26 -13.91
C CYS A 182 2.64 -20.85 -13.52
N ARG A 183 1.94 -20.22 -12.58
CA ARG A 183 0.55 -20.61 -12.21
C ARG A 183 -0.48 -20.19 -13.25
N GLY A 184 -0.16 -19.21 -14.09
CA GLY A 184 -1.09 -18.62 -15.05
C GLY A 184 -2.24 -17.85 -14.41
N PRO A 185 -3.35 -17.57 -15.14
CA PRO A 185 -3.47 -17.83 -16.59
C PRO A 185 -2.78 -16.77 -17.45
N HIS A 186 -2.70 -17.04 -18.75
CA HIS A 186 -2.13 -16.15 -19.76
C HIS A 186 -3.11 -15.85 -20.90
N VAL A 187 -2.81 -14.82 -21.69
CA VAL A 187 -3.47 -14.61 -22.98
C VAL A 187 -3.16 -15.80 -23.93
N HIS A 188 -4.01 -16.04 -24.93
CA HIS A 188 -3.85 -17.24 -25.79
C HIS A 188 -2.74 -17.11 -26.83
N SER A 189 -2.29 -15.90 -27.16
CA SER A 189 -1.17 -15.68 -28.08
C SER A 189 -0.41 -14.40 -27.80
N THR A 190 0.87 -14.35 -28.20
CA THR A 190 1.71 -13.14 -28.10
C THR A 190 1.15 -11.99 -28.93
N GLY A 191 0.40 -12.28 -30.01
CA GLY A 191 -0.25 -11.29 -30.86
C GLY A 191 -1.37 -10.48 -30.20
N GLN A 192 -1.83 -10.88 -29.00
CA GLN A 192 -2.75 -10.08 -28.19
C GLN A 192 -2.04 -8.98 -27.38
N ILE A 193 -0.71 -9.04 -27.24
CA ILE A 193 0.11 -8.12 -26.46
C ILE A 193 0.72 -7.08 -27.42
N LYS A 194 -0.01 -5.98 -27.69
CA LYS A 194 0.38 -5.01 -28.74
C LYS A 194 0.86 -3.65 -28.21
N HIS A 195 0.43 -3.28 -27.02
CA HIS A 195 0.63 -1.91 -26.52
C HIS A 195 1.30 -1.96 -25.14
N PHE A 196 2.62 -2.02 -25.17
CA PHE A 196 3.47 -2.12 -23.99
C PHE A 196 4.63 -1.12 -24.06
N LYS A 197 5.29 -0.91 -22.94
CA LYS A 197 6.50 -0.09 -22.81
C LYS A 197 7.37 -0.61 -21.70
N ILE A 198 8.68 -0.73 -21.93
CA ILE A 198 9.68 -0.90 -20.87
C ILE A 198 9.89 0.47 -20.22
N LEU A 199 9.83 0.52 -18.89
CA LEU A 199 9.84 1.77 -18.12
C LEU A 199 11.21 2.10 -17.53
N SER A 200 11.85 1.12 -16.91
CA SER A 200 13.15 1.30 -16.22
C SER A 200 13.73 -0.05 -15.80
N SER A 201 14.99 -0.02 -15.39
CA SER A 201 15.62 -1.13 -14.69
C SER A 201 16.20 -0.68 -13.34
N SER A 202 16.35 -1.63 -12.40
CA SER A 202 17.00 -1.40 -11.12
C SER A 202 17.65 -2.68 -10.60
N ALA A 203 18.59 -2.55 -9.67
CA ALA A 203 19.10 -3.69 -8.91
C ALA A 203 18.01 -4.21 -7.96
N ALA A 204 17.97 -5.51 -7.76
CA ALA A 204 17.14 -6.18 -6.78
C ALA A 204 17.90 -7.37 -6.21
N TYR A 205 17.56 -7.83 -5.00
CA TYR A 205 18.14 -9.02 -4.43
C TYR A 205 17.19 -10.20 -4.56
N TRP A 206 17.74 -11.37 -4.87
CA TRP A 206 16.95 -12.59 -4.91
C TRP A 206 16.21 -12.79 -3.57
N ARG A 207 14.89 -12.96 -3.63
CA ARG A 207 13.98 -13.06 -2.46
C ARG A 207 14.03 -11.88 -1.50
N GLY A 208 14.54 -10.72 -1.93
CA GLY A 208 14.59 -9.51 -1.11
C GLY A 208 15.64 -9.53 0.01
N ASP A 209 16.52 -10.50 0.04
CA ASP A 209 17.62 -10.60 1.02
C ASP A 209 18.93 -10.08 0.38
N GLU A 210 19.52 -9.05 0.97
CA GLU A 210 20.78 -8.44 0.51
C GLU A 210 21.99 -9.39 0.50
N LYS A 211 21.88 -10.51 1.19
CA LYS A 211 22.92 -11.56 1.20
C LYS A 211 22.87 -12.46 -0.02
N ASN A 212 21.77 -12.47 -0.75
CA ASN A 212 21.57 -13.27 -1.94
C ASN A 212 22.09 -12.57 -3.20
N GLN A 213 22.08 -13.30 -4.32
CA GLN A 213 22.49 -12.81 -5.64
C GLN A 213 21.77 -11.52 -6.00
N THR A 214 22.53 -10.54 -6.48
CA THR A 214 21.98 -9.30 -7.06
C THR A 214 21.45 -9.60 -8.46
N LEU A 215 20.20 -9.28 -8.67
CA LEU A 215 19.47 -9.42 -9.92
C LEU A 215 19.22 -8.07 -10.58
N GLN A 216 18.97 -8.09 -11.88
CA GLN A 216 18.47 -6.92 -12.60
C GLN A 216 16.96 -7.03 -12.76
N ARG A 217 16.23 -6.12 -12.12
CA ARG A 217 14.78 -6.01 -12.26
C ARG A 217 14.44 -5.04 -13.36
N VAL A 218 13.68 -5.50 -14.36
CA VAL A 218 13.18 -4.67 -15.45
C VAL A 218 11.68 -4.46 -15.29
N TYR A 219 11.25 -3.20 -15.28
CA TYR A 219 9.84 -2.81 -15.17
C TYR A 219 9.25 -2.49 -16.53
N GLY A 220 8.00 -2.89 -16.73
CA GLY A 220 7.23 -2.54 -17.91
C GLY A 220 5.76 -2.29 -17.59
N THR A 221 5.03 -1.89 -18.62
CA THR A 221 3.57 -1.72 -18.58
C THR A 221 2.95 -2.21 -19.87
N SER A 222 1.67 -2.56 -19.86
CA SER A 222 0.91 -2.96 -21.04
C SER A 222 -0.55 -2.59 -20.90
N PHE A 223 -1.17 -2.19 -22.02
CA PHE A 223 -2.58 -1.81 -22.08
C PHE A 223 -3.25 -2.43 -23.30
N GLN A 224 -4.57 -2.53 -23.27
CA GLN A 224 -5.35 -3.08 -24.39
C GLN A 224 -5.23 -2.24 -25.66
N ASN A 225 -5.02 -0.94 -25.54
CA ASN A 225 -4.95 -0.02 -26.67
C ASN A 225 -3.90 1.08 -26.46
N SER A 226 -3.45 1.67 -27.58
CA SER A 226 -2.41 2.70 -27.59
C SER A 226 -2.80 4.00 -26.87
N LYS A 227 -4.10 4.34 -26.83
CA LYS A 227 -4.59 5.55 -26.17
C LYS A 227 -4.39 5.47 -24.65
N ASP A 228 -4.73 4.32 -24.04
CA ASP A 228 -4.59 4.11 -22.61
C ASP A 228 -3.12 4.03 -22.22
N LEU A 229 -2.28 3.35 -23.01
CA LEU A 229 -0.83 3.35 -22.84
C LEU A 229 -0.26 4.78 -22.88
N LYS A 230 -0.60 5.56 -23.91
CA LYS A 230 -0.14 6.95 -24.05
C LYS A 230 -0.56 7.81 -22.86
N LYS A 231 -1.82 7.68 -22.41
CA LYS A 231 -2.34 8.40 -21.24
C LYS A 231 -1.55 8.03 -19.98
N TYR A 232 -1.26 6.75 -19.80
CA TYR A 232 -0.48 6.27 -18.65
C TYR A 232 0.97 6.80 -18.68
N LEU A 233 1.63 6.76 -19.85
CA LEU A 233 2.99 7.30 -19.99
C LEU A 233 3.04 8.81 -19.73
N GLN A 234 2.07 9.57 -20.25
CA GLN A 234 1.95 11.00 -19.94
C GLN A 234 1.76 11.26 -18.45
N MET A 235 0.94 10.45 -17.78
CA MET A 235 0.77 10.53 -16.33
C MET A 235 2.10 10.26 -15.61
N LEU A 236 2.88 9.27 -16.03
CA LEU A 236 4.20 8.98 -15.43
C LEU A 236 5.20 10.12 -15.64
N GLU A 237 5.20 10.77 -16.79
CA GLU A 237 6.04 11.94 -17.05
C GLU A 237 5.67 13.13 -16.16
N GLU A 238 4.37 13.42 -16.04
CA GLU A 238 3.88 14.46 -15.12
C GLU A 238 4.21 14.14 -13.67
N GLN A 239 4.11 12.86 -13.27
CA GLN A 239 4.54 12.40 -11.96
C GLN A 239 6.02 12.66 -11.69
N LYS A 240 6.90 12.36 -12.66
CA LYS A 240 8.35 12.64 -12.54
C LYS A 240 8.64 14.14 -12.38
N LYS A 241 7.90 15.00 -13.09
CA LYS A 241 8.05 16.46 -12.97
C LYS A 241 7.64 16.98 -11.59
N ARG A 242 6.65 16.33 -10.95
CA ARG A 242 6.09 16.73 -9.64
C ARG A 242 6.70 15.97 -8.45
N ASP A 243 7.71 15.16 -8.66
CA ASP A 243 8.39 14.47 -7.56
C ASP A 243 9.03 15.50 -6.61
N HIS A 244 8.62 15.48 -5.33
CA HIS A 244 9.08 16.44 -4.33
C HIS A 244 10.61 16.41 -4.14
N ARG A 245 11.27 15.27 -4.38
CA ARG A 245 12.75 15.15 -4.30
C ARG A 245 13.42 15.94 -5.43
N LYS A 246 12.83 15.89 -6.64
CA LYS A 246 13.29 16.65 -7.79
C LYS A 246 13.04 18.14 -7.56
N LEU A 247 11.80 18.50 -7.21
CA LEU A 247 11.42 19.89 -6.93
C LEU A 247 12.21 20.48 -5.76
N GLY A 248 12.42 19.69 -4.70
CA GLY A 248 13.23 20.09 -3.55
C GLY A 248 14.65 20.48 -3.93
N LYS A 249 15.27 19.71 -4.83
CA LYS A 249 16.60 20.01 -5.36
C LYS A 249 16.60 21.22 -6.33
N GLU A 250 15.65 21.26 -7.27
CA GLU A 250 15.57 22.32 -8.30
C GLU A 250 15.24 23.70 -7.70
N LEU A 251 14.41 23.72 -6.65
CA LEU A 251 13.97 24.94 -5.97
C LEU A 251 14.79 25.25 -4.71
N ASP A 252 15.83 24.45 -4.45
CA ASP A 252 16.68 24.57 -3.26
C ASP A 252 15.86 24.66 -1.96
N LEU A 253 15.03 23.62 -1.69
CA LEU A 253 14.14 23.60 -0.53
C LEU A 253 14.71 22.80 0.64
N PHE A 254 15.27 21.62 0.35
CA PHE A 254 15.83 20.71 1.35
C PHE A 254 16.82 19.74 0.71
N PHE A 255 17.65 19.15 1.53
CA PHE A 255 18.57 18.07 1.12
C PHE A 255 18.82 17.10 2.28
N PHE A 256 19.43 15.98 1.96
CA PHE A 256 19.94 15.01 2.94
C PHE A 256 21.45 14.95 2.81
N ASP A 257 22.13 14.80 3.92
CA ASP A 257 23.58 14.73 4.00
C ASP A 257 24.00 13.48 4.79
N ASP A 258 24.99 12.75 4.28
CA ASP A 258 25.45 11.50 4.88
C ASP A 258 26.10 11.70 6.26
N GLU A 259 26.75 12.85 6.50
CA GLU A 259 27.34 13.18 7.80
C GLU A 259 26.26 13.49 8.86
N VAL A 260 25.10 14.01 8.43
CA VAL A 260 23.94 14.23 9.32
C VAL A 260 23.19 12.92 9.55
N GLY A 261 23.08 12.12 8.50
CA GLY A 261 22.46 10.80 8.55
C GLY A 261 21.18 10.67 7.70
N PRO A 262 20.85 9.43 7.30
CA PRO A 262 19.73 9.16 6.40
C PRO A 262 18.39 9.45 7.07
N GLY A 263 17.47 10.06 6.33
CA GLY A 263 16.13 10.39 6.81
C GLY A 263 16.06 11.60 7.74
N LEU A 264 17.13 12.39 7.84
CA LEU A 264 17.20 13.64 8.61
C LEU A 264 17.32 14.82 7.64
N PRO A 265 16.21 15.45 7.22
CA PRO A 265 16.23 16.51 6.23
C PRO A 265 16.83 17.80 6.79
N LEU A 266 17.70 18.42 5.99
CA LEU A 266 18.21 19.77 6.20
C LEU A 266 17.40 20.74 5.32
N TRP A 267 16.80 21.74 5.94
CA TRP A 267 16.00 22.75 5.26
C TRP A 267 16.83 23.97 4.93
N THR A 268 16.78 24.40 3.68
CA THR A 268 17.44 25.62 3.21
C THR A 268 16.63 26.85 3.62
N PRO A 269 17.14 28.09 3.41
CA PRO A 269 16.33 29.30 3.63
C PRO A 269 15.01 29.30 2.86
N SER A 270 14.99 28.86 1.60
CA SER A 270 13.78 28.78 0.77
C SER A 270 12.77 27.76 1.33
N GLY A 271 13.27 26.59 1.77
CA GLY A 271 12.42 25.57 2.38
C GLY A 271 11.89 25.98 3.75
N THR A 272 12.68 26.74 4.52
CA THR A 272 12.24 27.25 5.83
C THR A 272 11.08 28.21 5.69
N VAL A 273 11.07 29.10 4.70
CA VAL A 273 9.91 29.98 4.42
C VAL A 273 8.65 29.16 4.16
N LEU A 274 8.75 28.06 3.39
CA LEU A 274 7.61 27.18 3.12
C LEU A 274 7.06 26.55 4.41
N ILE A 275 7.95 26.09 5.30
CA ILE A 275 7.56 25.52 6.60
C ILE A 275 6.89 26.57 7.48
N ASP A 276 7.48 27.76 7.57
CA ASP A 276 6.95 28.85 8.42
C ASP A 276 5.54 29.24 7.99
N GLU A 277 5.27 29.32 6.68
CA GLU A 277 3.93 29.61 6.15
C GLU A 277 2.92 28.49 6.45
N LEU A 278 3.32 27.22 6.33
CA LEU A 278 2.47 26.07 6.70
C LEU A 278 2.16 26.06 8.20
N GLU A 279 3.17 26.36 9.04
CA GLU A 279 2.97 26.50 10.48
C GLU A 279 2.08 27.68 10.83
N ALA A 280 2.25 28.83 10.17
CA ALA A 280 1.41 30.00 10.39
C ALA A 280 -0.05 29.70 10.07
N LEU A 281 -0.33 29.05 8.94
CA LEU A 281 -1.67 28.60 8.56
C LEU A 281 -2.27 27.68 9.62
N ALA A 282 -1.53 26.67 10.07
CA ALA A 282 -2.01 25.73 11.07
C ALA A 282 -2.32 26.45 12.41
N LYS A 283 -1.43 27.33 12.84
CA LYS A 283 -1.63 28.14 14.06
C LYS A 283 -2.90 28.98 13.99
N GLU A 284 -3.15 29.62 12.85
CA GLU A 284 -4.36 30.41 12.62
C GLU A 284 -5.62 29.55 12.73
N LYS A 285 -5.65 28.42 12.00
CA LYS A 285 -6.81 27.51 11.96
C LYS A 285 -7.10 26.87 13.30
N GLU A 286 -6.07 26.38 14.00
CA GLU A 286 -6.20 25.78 15.32
C GLU A 286 -6.69 26.79 16.36
N THR A 287 -6.12 28.00 16.37
CA THR A 287 -6.57 29.07 17.27
C THR A 287 -8.03 29.42 17.03
N ALA A 288 -8.46 29.55 15.77
CA ALA A 288 -9.85 29.80 15.40
C ALA A 288 -10.80 28.67 15.85
N ASN A 289 -10.31 27.43 15.95
CA ASN A 289 -11.05 26.27 16.44
C ASN A 289 -10.88 26.03 17.96
N GLY A 290 -10.30 26.99 18.70
CA GLY A 290 -10.19 26.95 20.16
C GLY A 290 -9.08 26.04 20.70
N TYR A 291 -8.06 25.72 19.91
CA TYR A 291 -6.89 24.98 20.39
C TYR A 291 -5.93 25.91 21.13
N LEU A 292 -5.41 25.43 22.24
CA LEU A 292 -4.37 26.06 23.03
C LEU A 292 -3.01 25.52 22.62
N ARG A 293 -2.06 26.39 22.33
CA ARG A 293 -0.73 25.96 21.88
C ARG A 293 0.16 25.58 23.03
N VAL A 294 0.85 24.44 22.85
CA VAL A 294 1.85 23.92 23.77
C VAL A 294 3.17 23.66 23.07
N ARG A 295 4.24 23.41 23.83
CA ARG A 295 5.53 22.91 23.34
C ARG A 295 6.08 21.89 24.31
N THR A 296 6.63 20.83 23.79
CA THR A 296 7.18 19.73 24.59
C THR A 296 8.64 19.44 24.24
N PRO A 297 9.44 18.94 25.19
CA PRO A 297 10.85 18.62 24.92
C PRO A 297 11.00 17.41 24.00
N HIS A 298 12.16 17.30 23.36
CA HIS A 298 12.47 16.22 22.42
C HIS A 298 12.89 14.91 23.13
N LEU A 299 13.31 15.01 24.38
CA LEU A 299 13.84 13.91 25.18
C LEU A 299 13.04 13.70 26.45
N THR A 300 12.92 12.45 26.89
CA THR A 300 12.35 12.10 28.20
C THR A 300 12.96 10.83 28.74
N LYS A 301 12.81 10.63 30.06
CA LYS A 301 13.13 9.37 30.73
C LYS A 301 12.23 8.24 30.26
N GLY A 302 12.75 7.02 30.23
CA GLY A 302 12.02 5.83 29.81
C GLY A 302 10.72 5.58 30.57
N ASP A 303 10.63 5.99 31.84
CA ASP A 303 9.43 5.84 32.67
C ASP A 303 8.16 6.41 32.04
N LEU A 304 8.27 7.54 31.32
CA LEU A 304 7.13 8.15 30.63
C LEU A 304 6.60 7.25 29.52
N PHE A 305 7.50 6.62 28.77
CA PHE A 305 7.15 5.71 27.68
C PHE A 305 6.76 4.32 28.18
N SER A 306 7.26 3.86 29.33
CA SER A 306 6.73 2.68 30.02
C SER A 306 5.29 2.92 30.46
N LYS A 307 5.02 4.05 31.13
CA LYS A 307 3.66 4.40 31.59
C LYS A 307 2.66 4.45 30.43
N SER A 308 3.04 4.99 29.29
CA SER A 308 2.18 5.09 28.10
C SER A 308 2.11 3.79 27.26
N GLY A 309 2.94 2.77 27.55
CA GLY A 309 3.00 1.51 26.80
C GLY A 309 3.79 1.57 25.50
N HIS A 310 4.49 2.68 25.21
CA HIS A 310 5.28 2.80 23.98
C HIS A 310 6.48 1.86 23.98
N LEU A 311 7.10 1.60 25.14
CA LEU A 311 8.22 0.64 25.20
C LEU A 311 7.76 -0.80 24.97
N ASP A 312 6.51 -1.14 25.31
CA ASP A 312 5.96 -2.49 25.12
C ASP A 312 5.56 -2.74 23.64
N HIS A 313 4.95 -1.74 22.99
CA HIS A 313 4.29 -1.93 21.69
C HIS A 313 4.94 -1.18 20.53
N TYR A 314 5.89 -0.25 20.79
CA TYR A 314 6.43 0.63 19.76
C TYR A 314 7.97 0.71 19.73
N MET A 315 8.65 -0.07 20.55
CA MET A 315 10.11 0.01 20.74
C MET A 315 10.90 -0.21 19.43
N SER A 316 10.42 -1.06 18.53
CA SER A 316 11.05 -1.32 17.23
C SER A 316 11.15 -0.10 16.31
N SER A 317 10.30 0.91 16.57
CA SER A 317 10.27 2.18 15.82
C SER A 317 10.88 3.35 16.59
N MET A 318 11.54 3.10 17.73
CA MET A 318 12.20 4.12 18.54
C MET A 318 13.71 4.07 18.34
N PHE A 319 14.38 5.23 18.41
CA PHE A 319 15.82 5.26 18.54
C PHE A 319 16.26 4.63 19.86
N SER A 320 17.42 3.98 19.84
CA SER A 320 18.01 3.43 21.05
C SER A 320 18.17 4.50 22.14
N PRO A 321 18.00 4.15 23.43
CA PRO A 321 18.14 5.10 24.51
C PRO A 321 19.57 5.64 24.62
N MET A 322 19.68 6.83 25.20
CA MET A 322 20.92 7.44 25.62
C MET A 322 21.06 7.28 27.12
N ASP A 323 22.12 6.64 27.58
CA ASP A 323 22.42 6.60 29.00
C ASP A 323 22.93 7.97 29.47
N VAL A 324 22.26 8.54 30.46
CA VAL A 324 22.69 9.76 31.14
C VAL A 324 22.66 9.51 32.64
N ASP A 325 23.83 9.37 33.25
CA ASP A 325 24.00 9.10 34.69
C ASP A 325 23.26 7.82 35.16
N GLY A 326 23.25 6.77 34.33
CA GLY A 326 22.55 5.50 34.60
C GLY A 326 21.03 5.55 34.42
N ILE A 327 20.54 6.57 33.71
CA ILE A 327 19.12 6.74 33.38
C ILE A 327 18.96 6.76 31.86
N ASP A 328 18.10 5.89 31.34
CA ASP A 328 17.77 5.85 29.91
C ASP A 328 16.88 7.02 29.49
N TYR A 329 17.38 7.84 28.58
CA TYR A 329 16.63 8.88 27.90
C TYR A 329 16.34 8.50 26.45
N TYR A 330 15.12 8.72 26.02
CA TYR A 330 14.65 8.42 24.67
C TYR A 330 14.28 9.68 23.91
N MET A 331 14.53 9.69 22.62
CA MET A 331 13.93 10.68 21.70
C MET A 331 12.44 10.38 21.54
N LYS A 332 11.59 11.41 21.53
CA LYS A 332 10.15 11.21 21.46
C LYS A 332 9.70 10.72 20.09
N PRO A 333 9.01 9.56 20.01
CA PRO A 333 8.38 9.10 18.75
C PRO A 333 7.00 9.73 18.52
N MET A 334 6.37 10.25 19.57
CA MET A 334 5.02 10.84 19.60
C MET A 334 4.91 11.90 20.68
N ASN A 335 3.93 12.82 20.55
CA ASN A 335 3.69 13.92 21.49
C ASN A 335 2.70 13.53 22.62
N CYS A 336 1.88 12.49 22.43
CA CYS A 336 0.79 12.10 23.32
C CYS A 336 1.16 12.05 24.82
N PRO A 337 2.23 11.36 25.26
CA PRO A 337 2.55 11.26 26.69
C PRO A 337 2.84 12.60 27.36
N TYR A 338 3.42 13.54 26.61
CA TYR A 338 3.69 14.88 27.10
C TYR A 338 2.43 15.72 27.22
N HIS A 339 1.52 15.63 26.26
CA HIS A 339 0.23 16.30 26.29
C HIS A 339 -0.61 15.82 27.47
N HIS A 340 -0.58 14.52 27.78
CA HIS A 340 -1.23 13.98 28.99
C HIS A 340 -0.66 14.60 30.27
N LYS A 341 0.66 14.79 30.34
CA LYS A 341 1.29 15.49 31.48
C LYS A 341 0.86 16.95 31.59
N ILE A 342 0.74 17.65 30.47
CA ILE A 342 0.25 19.04 30.44
C ILE A 342 -1.19 19.09 30.92
N PHE A 343 -2.08 18.22 30.44
CA PHE A 343 -3.46 18.15 30.89
C PHE A 343 -3.55 17.89 32.40
N ALA A 344 -2.79 16.91 32.91
CA ALA A 344 -2.78 16.50 34.31
C ALA A 344 -2.17 17.56 35.26
N ASN A 345 -1.38 18.53 34.75
CA ASN A 345 -0.66 19.50 35.57
C ASN A 345 -1.55 20.42 36.40
N THR A 346 -2.79 20.67 35.94
CA THR A 346 -3.76 21.50 36.65
C THR A 346 -5.11 20.79 36.72
N PRO A 347 -5.80 20.86 37.87
CA PRO A 347 -7.15 20.30 37.98
C PRO A 347 -8.08 20.89 36.92
N LYS A 348 -8.87 20.05 36.30
CA LYS A 348 -9.88 20.42 35.30
C LYS A 348 -11.27 20.16 35.84
N SER A 349 -12.23 20.97 35.44
CA SER A 349 -13.65 20.74 35.67
C SER A 349 -14.36 20.35 34.36
N TYR A 350 -15.56 19.83 34.44
CA TYR A 350 -16.38 19.54 33.26
C TYR A 350 -16.61 20.79 32.37
N ARG A 351 -16.48 22.00 32.92
CA ARG A 351 -16.64 23.28 32.17
C ARG A 351 -15.40 23.61 31.32
N ASP A 352 -14.26 22.99 31.64
CA ASP A 352 -13.02 23.19 30.91
C ASP A 352 -12.95 22.24 29.69
N LEU A 353 -13.92 21.32 29.55
CA LEU A 353 -14.02 20.37 28.45
C LEU A 353 -15.00 20.87 27.38
N PRO A 354 -14.72 20.65 26.09
CA PRO A 354 -13.54 19.98 25.55
C PRO A 354 -12.27 20.84 25.68
N TYR A 355 -11.18 20.22 26.19
CA TYR A 355 -9.88 20.89 26.34
C TYR A 355 -9.00 20.48 25.16
N ARG A 356 -8.71 21.41 24.27
CA ARG A 356 -7.96 21.18 23.03
C ARG A 356 -6.58 21.79 23.11
N ILE A 357 -5.53 21.00 22.91
CA ILE A 357 -4.14 21.46 22.83
C ILE A 357 -3.49 20.99 21.55
N SER A 358 -2.59 21.80 21.00
CA SER A 358 -1.86 21.49 19.77
C SER A 358 -0.41 21.95 19.81
N GLU A 359 0.44 21.28 19.07
CA GLU A 359 1.81 21.70 18.79
C GLU A 359 2.30 21.27 17.40
N TYR A 360 3.24 22.01 16.85
CA TYR A 360 4.15 21.52 15.83
C TYR A 360 5.30 20.81 16.54
N GLY A 361 5.12 19.52 16.79
CA GLY A 361 6.04 18.72 17.60
C GLY A 361 7.02 17.95 16.75
N THR A 362 8.32 18.12 16.97
CA THR A 362 9.33 17.30 16.30
C THR A 362 9.36 15.91 16.93
N CYS A 363 9.08 14.88 16.12
CA CYS A 363 9.12 13.49 16.51
C CYS A 363 10.22 12.74 15.76
N TYR A 364 10.75 11.69 16.38
CA TYR A 364 11.87 10.90 15.87
C TYR A 364 11.47 9.43 15.82
N ARG A 365 11.58 8.81 14.63
CA ARG A 365 11.26 7.39 14.43
C ARG A 365 12.40 6.68 13.75
N TYR A 366 12.78 5.52 14.28
CA TYR A 366 13.79 4.68 13.67
C TYR A 366 13.17 3.91 12.49
N GLU A 367 13.13 4.58 11.32
CA GLU A 367 12.72 3.94 10.08
C GLU A 367 13.92 3.19 9.47
N LYS A 368 13.69 1.98 8.94
CA LYS A 368 14.75 1.21 8.27
C LYS A 368 15.23 1.92 7.02
N SER A 369 16.53 1.84 6.72
CA SER A 369 17.12 2.57 5.57
C SER A 369 16.44 2.26 4.24
N GLY A 370 16.02 1.00 4.00
CA GLY A 370 15.30 0.61 2.78
C GLY A 370 13.86 1.15 2.67
N GLU A 371 13.32 1.72 3.73
CA GLU A 371 11.96 2.28 3.77
C GLU A 371 11.94 3.81 3.59
N LEU A 372 13.09 4.47 3.73
CA LEU A 372 13.21 5.93 3.62
C LEU A 372 12.86 6.39 2.19
N PHE A 373 12.07 7.46 2.10
CA PHE A 373 11.63 7.98 0.82
C PHE A 373 11.40 9.49 0.83
N GLY A 374 12.42 10.25 0.51
CA GLY A 374 12.40 11.72 0.50
C GLY A 374 11.82 12.28 1.80
N LEU A 375 10.86 13.21 1.72
CA LEU A 375 10.12 13.74 2.88
C LEU A 375 8.91 12.88 3.29
N MET A 376 8.56 11.85 2.52
CA MET A 376 7.38 11.02 2.76
C MET A 376 7.62 9.99 3.88
N ARG A 377 8.87 9.55 4.07
CA ARG A 377 9.26 8.67 5.16
C ARG A 377 10.65 9.04 5.64
N VAL A 378 10.69 9.68 6.78
CA VAL A 378 11.86 10.32 7.39
C VAL A 378 12.07 9.81 8.81
N ARG A 379 13.25 10.03 9.37
CA ARG A 379 13.57 9.73 10.78
C ARG A 379 13.33 10.90 11.73
N SER A 380 13.28 12.12 11.22
CA SER A 380 12.88 13.32 11.96
C SER A 380 11.77 14.03 11.19
N MET A 381 10.65 14.29 11.84
CA MET A 381 9.49 14.96 11.26
C MET A 381 8.90 15.98 12.20
N GLN A 382 8.41 17.09 11.66
CA GLN A 382 7.55 18.01 12.40
C GLN A 382 6.11 17.58 12.19
N MET A 383 5.45 17.21 13.28
CA MET A 383 4.08 16.73 13.25
C MET A 383 3.15 17.85 13.74
N ASN A 384 2.20 18.25 12.88
CA ASN A 384 1.08 19.06 13.32
C ASN A 384 0.12 18.17 14.11
N ASP A 385 0.23 18.19 15.43
CA ASP A 385 -0.40 17.24 16.34
C ASP A 385 -1.23 17.97 17.39
N GLY A 386 -2.37 17.38 17.75
CA GLY A 386 -3.26 17.92 18.76
C GLY A 386 -3.94 16.80 19.56
N HIS A 387 -4.29 17.12 20.81
CA HIS A 387 -5.04 16.24 21.69
C HIS A 387 -6.27 16.96 22.24
N ILE A 388 -7.40 16.30 22.12
CA ILE A 388 -8.71 16.80 22.56
C ILE A 388 -9.17 15.92 23.73
N TYR A 389 -9.29 16.52 24.91
CA TYR A 389 -9.86 15.87 26.08
C TYR A 389 -11.32 16.27 26.20
N CYS A 390 -12.22 15.32 26.07
CA CYS A 390 -13.65 15.55 26.03
C CYS A 390 -14.42 14.46 26.78
N THR A 391 -15.69 14.75 27.12
CA THR A 391 -16.59 13.71 27.64
C THR A 391 -17.12 12.82 26.51
N ALA A 392 -17.71 11.68 26.87
CA ALA A 392 -18.31 10.79 25.88
C ALA A 392 -19.43 11.46 25.07
N GLU A 393 -20.18 12.39 25.69
CA GLU A 393 -21.24 13.14 25.04
C GLU A 393 -20.70 14.13 24.01
N GLN A 394 -19.53 14.72 24.28
CA GLN A 394 -18.86 15.68 23.38
C GLN A 394 -18.11 14.99 22.24
N PHE A 395 -17.79 13.70 22.38
CA PHE A 395 -16.95 12.96 21.44
C PHE A 395 -17.39 13.13 19.98
N LYS A 396 -18.68 12.90 19.71
CA LYS A 396 -19.20 12.94 18.34
C LYS A 396 -18.97 14.30 17.68
N GLU A 397 -19.22 15.38 18.39
CA GLU A 397 -19.05 16.74 17.87
C GLU A 397 -17.58 17.06 17.62
N GLU A 398 -16.71 16.75 18.58
CA GLU A 398 -15.27 16.96 18.46
C GLU A 398 -14.67 16.15 17.30
N PHE A 399 -15.09 14.90 17.15
CA PHE A 399 -14.65 14.05 16.05
C PHE A 399 -15.01 14.62 14.68
N ILE A 400 -16.25 15.12 14.52
CA ILE A 400 -16.73 15.75 13.29
C ILE A 400 -15.98 17.06 13.05
N ASN A 401 -15.72 17.88 14.08
CA ASN A 401 -14.98 19.12 13.95
C ASN A 401 -13.57 18.91 13.40
N VAL A 402 -12.86 17.86 13.85
CA VAL A 402 -11.56 17.47 13.27
C VAL A 402 -11.68 17.07 11.81
N CYS A 403 -12.68 16.27 11.45
CA CYS A 403 -12.91 15.91 10.05
C CYS A 403 -13.21 17.14 9.17
N ASN A 404 -13.99 18.10 9.67
CA ASN A 404 -14.25 19.36 8.95
C ASN A 404 -12.99 20.19 8.77
N LEU A 405 -12.09 20.21 9.75
CA LEU A 405 -10.80 20.88 9.65
C LEU A 405 -9.94 20.24 8.56
N TYR A 406 -9.93 18.90 8.43
CA TYR A 406 -9.26 18.22 7.31
C TYR A 406 -9.83 18.67 5.95
N MET A 407 -11.16 18.75 5.83
CA MET A 407 -11.80 19.18 4.59
C MET A 407 -11.45 20.63 4.22
N GLU A 408 -11.27 21.49 5.21
CA GLU A 408 -10.81 22.87 5.01
C GLU A 408 -9.39 22.91 4.46
N TYR A 409 -8.45 22.14 5.05
CA TYR A 409 -7.09 22.01 4.53
C TYR A 409 -7.07 21.44 3.12
N PHE A 410 -7.86 20.40 2.84
CA PHE A 410 -7.90 19.80 1.50
C PHE A 410 -8.36 20.79 0.44
N LYS A 411 -9.32 21.66 0.78
CA LYS A 411 -9.76 22.75 -0.10
C LYS A 411 -8.65 23.78 -0.33
N ILE A 412 -7.91 24.17 0.72
CA ILE A 412 -6.79 25.13 0.63
C ILE A 412 -5.67 24.57 -0.26
N PHE A 413 -5.31 23.31 -0.08
CA PHE A 413 -4.21 22.67 -0.81
C PHE A 413 -4.63 22.01 -2.13
N GLY A 414 -5.90 22.09 -2.53
CA GLY A 414 -6.41 21.50 -3.78
C GLY A 414 -6.31 19.96 -3.79
N ILE A 415 -6.48 19.31 -2.64
CA ILE A 415 -6.50 17.86 -2.52
C ILE A 415 -7.91 17.37 -2.83
N GLU A 416 -8.16 17.01 -4.09
CA GLU A 416 -9.48 16.56 -4.56
C GLU A 416 -9.72 15.07 -4.35
N LYS A 417 -8.66 14.25 -4.40
CA LYS A 417 -8.74 12.79 -4.26
C LYS A 417 -8.21 12.35 -2.89
N TYR A 418 -9.11 11.92 -2.04
CA TYR A 418 -8.80 11.32 -0.74
C TYR A 418 -9.79 10.21 -0.41
N GLU A 419 -9.45 9.35 0.54
CA GLU A 419 -10.30 8.31 1.10
C GLU A 419 -10.17 8.32 2.63
N MET A 420 -11.29 8.39 3.32
CA MET A 420 -11.31 8.20 4.77
C MET A 420 -11.41 6.70 5.06
N ARG A 421 -10.48 6.18 5.85
CA ARG A 421 -10.40 4.77 6.21
C ARG A 421 -10.59 4.61 7.71
N LEU A 422 -11.71 3.99 8.10
CA LEU A 422 -11.93 3.59 9.49
C LEU A 422 -11.13 2.32 9.76
N SER A 423 -10.07 2.46 10.51
CA SER A 423 -9.19 1.38 10.93
C SER A 423 -9.70 0.76 12.23
N LEU A 424 -10.07 -0.50 12.14
CA LEU A 424 -10.66 -1.32 13.21
C LEU A 424 -9.61 -2.25 13.81
N HIS A 425 -9.83 -2.73 15.03
CA HIS A 425 -9.01 -3.79 15.59
C HIS A 425 -9.30 -5.14 14.90
N ASP A 426 -8.36 -6.07 15.04
CA ASP A 426 -8.56 -7.48 14.73
C ASP A 426 -8.85 -8.22 16.04
N PRO A 427 -10.01 -8.88 16.18
CA PRO A 427 -10.34 -9.66 17.39
C PRO A 427 -9.31 -10.73 17.75
N GLU A 428 -8.60 -11.29 16.76
CA GLU A 428 -7.54 -12.28 16.99
C GLU A 428 -6.27 -11.67 17.61
N GLY A 429 -6.10 -10.36 17.52
CA GLY A 429 -4.95 -9.62 18.06
C GLY A 429 -5.17 -9.02 19.46
N LEU A 430 -6.31 -9.30 20.12
CA LEU A 430 -6.57 -8.81 21.47
C LEU A 430 -5.61 -9.44 22.51
N GLY A 431 -5.05 -8.60 23.36
CA GLY A 431 -4.06 -9.03 24.37
C GLY A 431 -2.62 -9.14 23.86
N ASP A 432 -2.42 -9.01 22.52
CA ASP A 432 -1.11 -8.96 21.88
C ASP A 432 -0.89 -7.59 21.20
N LYS A 433 -1.40 -7.42 20.00
CA LYS A 433 -1.31 -6.17 19.24
C LYS A 433 -2.24 -5.07 19.78
N PHE A 434 -3.39 -5.46 20.33
CA PHE A 434 -4.44 -4.55 20.79
C PHE A 434 -4.74 -4.77 22.27
N ILE A 435 -5.10 -3.71 22.97
CA ILE A 435 -5.51 -3.78 24.38
C ILE A 435 -6.69 -4.73 24.54
N ASP A 436 -6.63 -5.64 25.53
CA ASP A 436 -7.66 -6.63 25.81
C ASP A 436 -8.89 -6.01 26.50
N ASN A 437 -9.74 -5.39 25.69
CA ASN A 437 -11.04 -4.86 26.13
C ASN A 437 -12.08 -4.90 25.00
N PRO A 438 -12.59 -6.09 24.63
CA PRO A 438 -13.46 -6.26 23.47
C PRO A 438 -14.75 -5.43 23.53
N THR A 439 -15.28 -5.20 24.73
CA THR A 439 -16.51 -4.40 24.91
C THR A 439 -16.28 -2.94 24.54
N LEU A 440 -15.16 -2.38 24.96
CA LEU A 440 -14.83 -0.99 24.71
C LEU A 440 -14.46 -0.76 23.26
N TRP A 441 -13.74 -1.70 22.65
CA TRP A 441 -13.47 -1.69 21.21
C TRP A 441 -14.75 -1.62 20.38
N LYS A 442 -15.66 -2.56 20.61
CA LYS A 442 -16.93 -2.62 19.89
C LYS A 442 -17.75 -1.34 20.03
N LYS A 443 -17.83 -0.80 21.25
CA LYS A 443 -18.55 0.46 21.52
C LYS A 443 -17.90 1.63 20.78
N THR A 444 -16.59 1.80 20.90
CA THR A 444 -15.88 2.95 20.34
C THR A 444 -15.88 2.92 18.82
N GLU A 445 -15.70 1.76 18.21
CA GLU A 445 -15.81 1.59 16.75
C GLU A 445 -17.21 1.95 16.23
N GLU A 446 -18.25 1.55 16.96
CA GLU A 446 -19.63 1.90 16.61
C GLU A 446 -19.89 3.42 16.77
N ASP A 447 -19.36 4.04 17.81
CA ASP A 447 -19.48 5.47 18.05
C ASP A 447 -18.81 6.27 16.91
N VAL A 448 -17.61 5.87 16.46
CA VAL A 448 -16.91 6.48 15.31
C VAL A 448 -17.71 6.27 14.02
N ARG A 449 -18.19 5.06 13.77
CA ARG A 449 -18.99 4.73 12.59
C ARG A 449 -20.26 5.58 12.52
N ASN A 450 -20.94 5.75 13.65
CA ASN A 450 -22.14 6.56 13.76
C ASN A 450 -21.85 8.06 13.59
N ALA A 451 -20.70 8.54 14.09
CA ALA A 451 -20.27 9.93 13.87
C ALA A 451 -20.05 10.21 12.38
N LEU A 452 -19.33 9.34 11.67
CA LEU A 452 -19.06 9.46 10.23
C LEU A 452 -20.33 9.41 9.38
N LYS A 453 -21.23 8.44 9.67
CA LYS A 453 -22.55 8.35 9.00
C LYS A 453 -23.40 9.59 9.25
N GLY A 454 -23.44 10.06 10.49
CA GLY A 454 -24.20 11.26 10.87
C GLY A 454 -23.68 12.55 10.21
N ALA A 455 -22.39 12.61 9.90
CA ALA A 455 -21.76 13.71 9.16
C ALA A 455 -21.83 13.54 7.63
N ASN A 456 -22.46 12.46 7.14
CA ASN A 456 -22.52 12.11 5.71
C ASN A 456 -21.14 12.00 5.03
N LEU A 457 -20.12 11.58 5.78
CA LEU A 457 -18.77 11.34 5.28
C LEU A 457 -18.67 9.93 4.70
N LYS A 458 -18.10 9.82 3.49
CA LYS A 458 -17.83 8.51 2.87
C LYS A 458 -16.55 7.93 3.46
N PHE A 459 -16.60 6.67 3.85
CA PHE A 459 -15.44 5.95 4.37
C PHE A 459 -15.46 4.48 3.97
N VAL A 460 -14.30 3.84 4.03
CA VAL A 460 -14.10 2.38 3.94
C VAL A 460 -13.62 1.87 5.29
N GLU A 461 -13.83 0.58 5.56
CA GLU A 461 -13.35 -0.05 6.80
C GLU A 461 -12.16 -0.97 6.51
N SER A 462 -11.17 -0.97 7.41
CA SER A 462 -9.99 -1.84 7.35
C SER A 462 -9.77 -2.49 8.71
N VAL A 463 -9.77 -3.82 8.74
CA VAL A 463 -9.58 -4.60 9.97
C VAL A 463 -8.09 -4.83 10.21
N GLY A 464 -7.65 -4.72 11.46
CA GLY A 464 -6.27 -4.96 11.87
C GLY A 464 -5.35 -3.72 11.81
N ASP A 465 -5.85 -2.57 11.36
CA ASP A 465 -5.05 -1.35 11.15
C ASP A 465 -5.25 -0.29 12.26
N ALA A 466 -6.07 -0.55 13.28
CA ALA A 466 -6.27 0.35 14.41
C ALA A 466 -4.97 0.60 15.20
N ALA A 467 -4.93 1.69 15.97
CA ALA A 467 -3.90 1.86 16.99
C ALA A 467 -4.10 0.83 18.11
N PHE A 468 -3.05 0.52 18.87
CA PHE A 468 -3.16 -0.47 19.96
C PHE A 468 -4.14 -0.04 21.07
N TYR A 469 -4.44 1.26 21.16
CA TYR A 469 -5.26 1.90 22.19
C TYR A 469 -6.65 2.36 21.71
N GLY A 470 -6.98 2.23 20.43
CA GLY A 470 -8.30 2.61 19.93
C GLY A 470 -8.41 2.68 18.40
N PRO A 471 -9.64 2.77 17.89
CA PRO A 471 -9.91 2.93 16.46
C PRO A 471 -9.47 4.31 15.96
N LYS A 472 -9.23 4.42 14.66
CA LYS A 472 -8.78 5.66 14.03
C LYS A 472 -9.39 5.85 12.66
N ILE A 473 -9.49 7.10 12.23
CA ILE A 473 -9.68 7.46 10.83
C ILE A 473 -8.33 7.85 10.26
N ASP A 474 -7.89 7.12 9.26
CA ASP A 474 -6.75 7.47 8.42
C ASP A 474 -7.26 8.13 7.14
N VAL A 475 -6.76 9.32 6.84
CA VAL A 475 -7.07 9.99 5.58
C VAL A 475 -6.00 9.65 4.56
N GLN A 476 -6.35 8.78 3.63
CA GLN A 476 -5.48 8.34 2.56
C GLN A 476 -5.54 9.32 1.39
N VAL A 477 -4.36 9.70 0.90
CA VAL A 477 -4.19 10.51 -0.31
C VAL A 477 -3.19 9.83 -1.23
N TRP A 478 -3.19 10.22 -2.50
CA TRP A 478 -2.26 9.67 -3.47
C TRP A 478 -1.29 10.74 -3.94
N SER A 479 0.00 10.45 -3.80
CA SER A 479 1.03 11.31 -4.38
C SER A 479 0.88 11.41 -5.90
N SER A 480 1.54 12.38 -6.50
CA SER A 480 1.59 12.53 -7.96
C SER A 480 2.16 11.30 -8.67
N ILE A 481 2.93 10.47 -7.96
CA ILE A 481 3.44 9.18 -8.47
C ILE A 481 2.46 8.01 -8.22
N GLY A 482 1.22 8.31 -7.79
CA GLY A 482 0.19 7.30 -7.54
C GLY A 482 0.41 6.44 -6.31
N ARG A 483 1.41 6.76 -5.47
CA ARG A 483 1.63 6.05 -4.20
C ARG A 483 0.66 6.56 -3.15
N GLU A 484 -0.05 5.64 -2.52
CA GLU A 484 -0.94 5.92 -1.39
C GLU A 484 -0.12 6.19 -0.12
N PHE A 485 -0.56 7.14 0.69
CA PHE A 485 -0.03 7.40 2.02
C PHE A 485 -1.06 8.10 2.90
N THR A 486 -0.90 7.94 4.21
CA THR A 486 -1.74 8.61 5.20
C THR A 486 -1.27 10.05 5.41
N LEU A 487 -2.12 11.01 5.08
CA LEU A 487 -1.83 12.44 5.26
C LEU A 487 -2.22 12.94 6.66
N ALA A 488 -3.34 12.46 7.18
CA ALA A 488 -3.87 12.86 8.47
C ALA A 488 -4.54 11.68 9.16
N THR A 489 -4.56 11.70 10.49
CA THR A 489 -5.16 10.66 11.30
C THR A 489 -5.94 11.29 12.46
N ASN A 490 -7.18 10.82 12.70
CA ASN A 490 -7.95 11.14 13.89
C ASN A 490 -8.14 9.85 14.69
N GLN A 491 -7.54 9.79 15.88
CA GLN A 491 -7.44 8.58 16.70
C GLN A 491 -8.27 8.73 17.97
N VAL A 492 -9.00 7.69 18.31
CA VAL A 492 -9.72 7.62 19.60
C VAL A 492 -8.85 6.86 20.58
N ASP A 493 -8.56 7.48 21.71
CA ASP A 493 -7.78 6.87 22.77
C ASP A 493 -8.67 6.68 24.00
N PHE A 494 -9.01 5.43 24.28
CA PHE A 494 -9.80 5.07 25.46
C PHE A 494 -8.98 4.43 26.59
N ALA A 495 -7.68 4.24 26.38
CA ALA A 495 -6.85 3.43 27.28
C ALA A 495 -5.73 4.23 27.94
N ILE A 496 -5.01 5.06 27.21
CA ILE A 496 -3.87 5.79 27.77
C ILE A 496 -4.27 6.84 28.80
N PRO A 497 -5.42 7.57 28.67
CA PRO A 497 -5.87 8.48 29.71
C PRO A 497 -5.99 7.85 31.10
N GLU A 498 -6.47 6.62 31.19
CA GLU A 498 -6.57 5.87 32.45
C GLU A 498 -5.16 5.56 33.03
N ARG A 499 -4.21 5.17 32.19
CA ARG A 499 -2.81 4.91 32.62
C ARG A 499 -2.13 6.18 33.17
N PHE A 500 -2.55 7.36 32.74
CA PHE A 500 -2.05 8.65 33.22
C PHE A 500 -2.85 9.22 34.39
N ASP A 501 -3.88 8.51 34.88
CA ASP A 501 -4.79 8.95 35.92
C ASP A 501 -5.43 10.31 35.58
N LEU A 502 -5.81 10.52 34.29
CA LEU A 502 -6.40 11.76 33.85
C LEU A 502 -7.83 11.86 34.36
N THR A 503 -8.12 12.94 35.08
CA THR A 503 -9.43 13.16 35.72
C THR A 503 -9.91 14.59 35.52
N TYR A 504 -11.21 14.77 35.63
CA TYR A 504 -11.84 16.06 35.72
C TYR A 504 -12.93 16.03 36.78
N THR A 505 -13.21 17.18 37.41
CA THR A 505 -14.26 17.30 38.42
C THR A 505 -15.60 17.44 37.71
N CYS A 506 -16.49 16.47 37.87
CA CYS A 506 -17.88 16.57 37.51
C CYS A 506 -18.65 17.26 38.64
N LEU A 507 -19.73 17.98 38.33
CA LEU A 507 -20.61 18.53 39.35
C LEU A 507 -21.21 17.42 40.19
N LEU A 508 -20.53 17.10 41.29
CA LEU A 508 -21.15 16.41 42.39
C LEU A 508 -21.86 17.45 43.23
N TYR A 509 -23.14 17.25 43.49
CA TYR A 509 -24.02 17.93 44.44
C TYR A 509 -23.25 18.83 45.39
N THR A 510 -23.35 20.15 45.22
CA THR A 510 -23.21 21.02 46.35
C THR A 510 -24.39 20.70 47.28
N SER A 511 -24.16 20.07 48.42
CA SER A 511 -25.12 20.14 49.50
C SER A 511 -25.54 21.58 49.64
N PRO A 512 -26.83 21.90 49.74
CA PRO A 512 -27.25 23.26 49.96
C PRO A 512 -26.48 23.80 51.16
N SER A 513 -25.85 24.96 50.97
CA SER A 513 -25.16 25.67 52.06
C SER A 513 -26.17 25.86 53.20
N PRO A 514 -25.77 25.72 54.45
CA PRO A 514 -26.64 26.03 55.58
C PRO A 514 -27.17 27.45 55.60
N ARG A 515 -26.77 28.27 54.64
CA ARG A 515 -27.27 29.65 54.45
C ARG A 515 -28.42 29.75 53.45
N ASP A 516 -28.79 28.66 52.78
CA ASP A 516 -29.88 28.64 51.80
C ASP A 516 -31.13 27.92 52.33
N SER A 517 -31.23 27.75 53.69
CA SER A 517 -32.39 27.27 54.41
C SER A 517 -33.09 28.42 55.13
#